data_f245eddeb4580a5219f8df3507c7a672
#
_entry.id   f245eddeb4580a5219f8df3507c7a672
#
_cell.length_a   1.000
_cell.length_b   1.000
_cell.length_c   1.000
_cell.angle_alpha   90.00
_cell.angle_beta   90.00
_cell.angle_gamma   90.00
#
_symmetry.space_group_name_H-M   'P 1'
#
loop_
_entity.id
_entity.type
_entity.pdbx_description
1 polymer ?
#
loop_
_entity_poly.entity_id
_entity_poly.type
_entity_poly.pdbx_seq_one_letter_code
_entity_poly.pdbx_strand_id
1 'polypeptide(L)'
;MVQPNEQQKIHLEQLRDLVLGKMAEIHDFRAHRFASLKKIPLGVLRRNATQKHGVTRWRQYAHHLSIEGIDLHPELLTDQWQEYAKFVLYHEFLHGIGFKHHDSIFRHLESRWPLEHRKKIGLQFTMYLQRKNASWQWICSQCDILIFRNKPSGGKYICKACKTILIDEQLYP
;
A
#
# COMPACT_ATOMS: atom_id res chain seq x y z
N MET A 1 3.14 -15.00 -3.13
CA MET A 1 2.18 -14.67 -2.07
C MET A 1 2.76 -15.14 -0.75
N VAL A 2 2.67 -14.34 0.29
CA VAL A 2 2.93 -14.78 1.67
C VAL A 2 1.58 -15.11 2.27
N GLN A 3 1.47 -16.29 2.89
CA GLN A 3 0.24 -16.66 3.59
C GLN A 3 0.14 -15.81 4.87
N PRO A 4 -1.00 -15.17 5.12
CA PRO A 4 -1.21 -14.46 6.37
C PRO A 4 -1.27 -15.45 7.54
N ASN A 5 -0.71 -15.08 8.69
CA ASN A 5 -0.90 -15.82 9.92
C ASN A 5 -2.35 -15.65 10.46
N GLU A 6 -2.74 -16.41 11.48
CA GLU A 6 -4.12 -16.39 12.00
C GLU A 6 -4.56 -14.99 12.47
N GLN A 7 -3.71 -14.26 13.17
CA GLN A 7 -4.01 -12.90 13.62
C GLN A 7 -4.20 -11.95 12.44
N GLN A 8 -3.36 -12.05 11.41
CA GLN A 8 -3.49 -11.25 10.18
C GLN A 8 -4.78 -11.60 9.43
N LYS A 9 -5.17 -12.86 9.38
CA LYS A 9 -6.45 -13.26 8.77
C LYS A 9 -7.64 -12.60 9.47
N ILE A 10 -7.67 -12.65 10.80
CA ILE A 10 -8.72 -12.01 11.60
C ILE A 10 -8.77 -10.52 11.31
N HIS A 11 -7.63 -9.83 11.34
CA HIS A 11 -7.58 -8.39 11.04
C HIS A 11 -8.02 -8.05 9.62
N LEU A 12 -7.63 -8.87 8.63
CA LEU A 12 -8.05 -8.68 7.23
C LEU A 12 -9.56 -8.83 7.06
N GLU A 13 -10.19 -9.81 7.72
CA GLU A 13 -11.65 -10.00 7.67
C GLU A 13 -12.38 -8.84 8.37
N GLN A 14 -11.92 -8.41 9.55
CA GLN A 14 -12.48 -7.24 10.24
C GLN A 14 -12.36 -5.98 9.38
N LEU A 15 -11.19 -5.78 8.76
CA LEU A 15 -10.95 -4.65 7.85
C LEU A 15 -11.88 -4.70 6.64
N ARG A 16 -12.10 -5.89 6.06
CA ARG A 16 -13.06 -6.12 4.97
C ARG A 16 -14.47 -5.65 5.36
N ASP A 17 -14.96 -6.11 6.50
CA ASP A 17 -16.32 -5.78 6.93
C ASP A 17 -16.51 -4.27 7.16
N LEU A 18 -15.53 -3.61 7.78
CA LEU A 18 -15.52 -2.17 7.97
C LEU A 18 -15.52 -1.41 6.63
N VAL A 19 -14.69 -1.83 5.68
CA VAL A 19 -14.57 -1.17 4.38
C VAL A 19 -15.84 -1.39 3.54
N LEU A 20 -16.39 -2.61 3.51
CA LEU A 20 -17.61 -2.89 2.78
C LEU A 20 -18.82 -2.16 3.37
N GLY A 21 -18.93 -2.08 4.70
CA GLY A 21 -19.93 -1.27 5.37
C GLY A 21 -19.86 0.19 4.94
N LYS A 22 -18.66 0.78 4.98
CA LYS A 22 -18.47 2.18 4.55
C LYS A 22 -18.71 2.39 3.05
N MET A 23 -18.32 1.45 2.21
CA MET A 23 -18.62 1.50 0.78
C MET A 23 -20.13 1.50 0.50
N ALA A 24 -20.92 0.75 1.25
CA ALA A 24 -22.36 0.73 1.12
C ALA A 24 -23.03 2.07 1.48
N GLU A 25 -22.42 2.85 2.40
CA GLU A 25 -22.89 4.18 2.76
C GLU A 25 -22.56 5.25 1.71
N ILE A 26 -21.38 5.19 1.10
CA ILE A 26 -20.86 6.26 0.23
C ILE A 26 -21.12 6.03 -1.25
N HIS A 27 -21.53 4.83 -1.65
CA HIS A 27 -21.76 4.46 -3.04
C HIS A 27 -23.07 3.71 -3.23
N ASP A 28 -23.79 4.08 -4.29
CA ASP A 28 -24.96 3.35 -4.77
C ASP A 28 -24.55 2.23 -5.75
N PHE A 29 -23.67 1.33 -5.28
CA PHE A 29 -23.30 0.17 -6.07
C PHE A 29 -24.36 -0.94 -5.94
N ARG A 30 -24.64 -1.63 -7.06
CA ARG A 30 -25.57 -2.77 -7.02
C ARG A 30 -25.09 -3.83 -6.02
N ALA A 31 -26.02 -4.37 -5.24
CA ALA A 31 -25.74 -5.32 -4.15
C ALA A 31 -24.86 -6.54 -4.57
N HIS A 32 -25.00 -7.04 -5.83
CA HIS A 32 -24.18 -8.16 -6.29
C HIS A 32 -22.69 -7.87 -6.37
N ARG A 33 -22.28 -6.59 -6.55
CA ARG A 33 -20.85 -6.19 -6.55
C ARG A 33 -20.24 -6.34 -5.16
N PHE A 34 -20.98 -5.99 -4.10
CA PHE A 34 -20.52 -6.20 -2.72
C PHE A 34 -20.41 -7.68 -2.38
N ALA A 35 -21.37 -8.50 -2.84
CA ALA A 35 -21.31 -9.94 -2.63
C ALA A 35 -20.08 -10.59 -3.28
N SER A 36 -19.63 -10.09 -4.44
CA SER A 36 -18.40 -10.56 -5.08
C SER A 36 -17.15 -10.17 -4.28
N LEU A 37 -17.08 -8.96 -3.71
CA LEU A 37 -15.96 -8.50 -2.90
C LEU A 37 -15.75 -9.32 -1.63
N LYS A 38 -16.85 -9.80 -1.01
CA LYS A 38 -16.78 -10.70 0.16
C LYS A 38 -16.06 -12.01 -0.14
N LYS A 39 -16.09 -12.46 -1.39
CA LYS A 39 -15.49 -13.75 -1.82
C LYS A 39 -14.03 -13.64 -2.26
N ILE A 40 -13.49 -12.41 -2.44
CA ILE A 40 -12.11 -12.22 -2.85
C ILE A 40 -11.18 -12.63 -1.70
N PRO A 41 -10.23 -13.56 -1.92
CA PRO A 41 -9.24 -13.91 -0.91
C PRO A 41 -8.38 -12.68 -0.54
N LEU A 42 -8.21 -12.44 0.76
CA LEU A 42 -7.29 -11.41 1.27
C LEU A 42 -5.98 -12.06 1.72
N GLY A 43 -4.88 -11.41 1.42
CA GLY A 43 -3.54 -11.87 1.76
C GLY A 43 -2.62 -10.73 2.17
N VAL A 44 -1.34 -11.06 2.36
CA VAL A 44 -0.33 -10.08 2.72
C VAL A 44 0.83 -10.08 1.73
N LEU A 45 1.37 -8.89 1.47
CA LEU A 45 2.60 -8.68 0.72
C LEU A 45 3.82 -9.13 1.52
N ARG A 46 4.97 -9.26 0.84
CA ARG A 46 6.24 -9.45 1.53
C ARG A 46 6.59 -8.19 2.34
N ARG A 47 7.14 -8.36 3.53
CA ARG A 47 7.53 -7.25 4.42
C ARG A 47 8.51 -6.25 3.80
N ASN A 48 9.33 -6.70 2.87
CA ASN A 48 10.29 -5.83 2.17
C ASN A 48 9.72 -5.10 0.93
N ALA A 49 8.42 -5.17 0.69
CA ALA A 49 7.75 -4.44 -0.40
C ALA A 49 7.58 -2.96 0.02
N THR A 50 8.55 -2.09 -0.25
CA THR A 50 8.52 -0.69 0.19
C THR A 50 7.74 0.26 -0.72
N GLN A 51 7.33 -0.18 -1.91
CA GLN A 51 6.64 0.65 -2.91
C GLN A 51 5.18 0.26 -3.14
N LYS A 52 4.77 -0.89 -2.61
CA LYS A 52 3.41 -1.42 -2.78
C LYS A 52 2.73 -1.48 -1.43
N HIS A 53 1.61 -0.78 -1.30
CA HIS A 53 0.81 -0.77 -0.07
C HIS A 53 -0.32 -1.80 -0.14
N GLY A 54 -0.97 -1.93 -1.30
CA GLY A 54 -1.92 -2.97 -1.66
C GLY A 54 -1.70 -3.42 -3.10
N VAL A 55 -2.23 -4.56 -3.46
CA VAL A 55 -2.19 -5.10 -4.83
C VAL A 55 -3.40 -5.99 -5.06
N THR A 56 -4.18 -5.69 -6.09
CA THR A 56 -5.17 -6.62 -6.65
C THR A 56 -4.48 -7.53 -7.65
N ARG A 57 -4.49 -8.83 -7.39
CA ARG A 57 -3.91 -9.84 -8.27
C ARG A 57 -4.94 -10.36 -9.25
N TRP A 58 -4.56 -10.37 -10.51
CA TRP A 58 -5.38 -10.84 -11.61
C TRP A 58 -4.80 -12.12 -12.19
N ARG A 59 -5.69 -13.05 -12.53
CA ARG A 59 -5.33 -14.26 -13.28
C ARG A 59 -6.02 -14.23 -14.64
N GLN A 60 -5.22 -14.38 -15.69
CA GLN A 60 -5.73 -14.51 -17.04
C GLN A 60 -6.19 -15.96 -17.28
N TYR A 61 -7.42 -16.12 -17.69
CA TYR A 61 -7.96 -17.34 -18.29
C TYR A 61 -8.13 -17.14 -19.79
N ALA A 62 -8.34 -18.21 -20.53
CA ALA A 62 -8.39 -18.15 -22.00
C ALA A 62 -9.25 -16.99 -22.56
N HIS A 63 -10.42 -16.74 -21.96
CA HIS A 63 -11.38 -15.75 -22.46
C HIS A 63 -11.76 -14.66 -21.44
N HIS A 64 -11.25 -14.69 -20.22
CA HIS A 64 -11.57 -13.68 -19.22
C HIS A 64 -10.43 -13.47 -18.20
N LEU A 65 -10.46 -12.31 -17.59
CA LEU A 65 -9.58 -11.94 -16.49
C LEU A 65 -10.39 -11.99 -15.18
N SER A 66 -9.90 -12.75 -14.22
CA SER A 66 -10.53 -12.84 -12.88
C SER A 66 -9.59 -12.35 -11.79
N ILE A 67 -10.16 -11.97 -10.65
CA ILE A 67 -9.39 -11.58 -9.48
C ILE A 67 -9.02 -12.83 -8.71
N GLU A 68 -7.73 -13.02 -8.48
CA GLU A 68 -7.18 -14.12 -7.69
C GLU A 68 -7.16 -13.79 -6.21
N GLY A 69 -6.99 -12.51 -5.86
CA GLY A 69 -6.96 -12.04 -4.48
C GLY A 69 -6.47 -10.60 -4.37
N ILE A 70 -6.54 -10.07 -3.16
CA ILE A 70 -6.03 -8.75 -2.80
C ILE A 70 -5.05 -8.94 -1.65
N ASP A 71 -3.83 -8.43 -1.82
CA ASP A 71 -2.79 -8.47 -0.80
C ASP A 71 -2.52 -7.07 -0.27
N LEU A 72 -2.46 -6.90 1.05
CA LEU A 72 -2.09 -5.66 1.72
C LEU A 72 -0.69 -5.78 2.33
N HIS A 73 0.01 -4.66 2.48
CA HIS A 73 1.27 -4.67 3.21
C HIS A 73 1.01 -5.00 4.69
N PRO A 74 1.75 -5.95 5.33
CA PRO A 74 1.46 -6.39 6.69
C PRO A 74 1.55 -5.26 7.74
N GLU A 75 2.35 -4.23 7.51
CA GLU A 75 2.43 -3.07 8.40
C GLU A 75 1.12 -2.23 8.42
N LEU A 76 0.28 -2.33 7.40
CA LEU A 76 -1.04 -1.70 7.41
C LEU A 76 -1.98 -2.32 8.46
N LEU A 77 -1.70 -3.54 8.90
CA LEU A 77 -2.51 -4.23 9.90
C LEU A 77 -2.14 -3.86 11.34
N THR A 78 -1.30 -2.84 11.53
CA THR A 78 -0.99 -2.27 12.84
C THR A 78 -1.90 -1.08 13.15
N ASP A 79 -2.13 -0.81 14.43
CA ASP A 79 -3.02 0.28 14.89
C ASP A 79 -2.63 1.65 14.31
N GLN A 80 -1.34 1.90 14.20
CA GLN A 80 -0.80 3.16 13.64
C GLN A 80 -1.32 3.47 12.23
N TRP A 81 -1.57 2.45 11.40
CA TRP A 81 -1.92 2.60 10.00
C TRP A 81 -3.36 2.18 9.67
N GLN A 82 -4.18 1.92 10.68
CA GLN A 82 -5.53 1.36 10.51
C GLN A 82 -6.41 2.19 9.58
N GLU A 83 -6.44 3.52 9.73
CA GLU A 83 -7.25 4.39 8.86
C GLU A 83 -6.76 4.40 7.42
N TYR A 84 -5.43 4.34 7.24
CA TYR A 84 -4.85 4.23 5.92
C TYR A 84 -5.06 2.84 5.30
N ALA A 85 -5.05 1.79 6.10
CA ALA A 85 -5.36 0.43 5.65
C ALA A 85 -6.77 0.32 5.07
N LYS A 86 -7.76 0.97 5.70
CA LYS A 86 -9.14 1.04 5.19
C LYS A 86 -9.17 1.68 3.81
N PHE A 87 -8.47 2.79 3.62
CA PHE A 87 -8.37 3.46 2.32
C PHE A 87 -7.68 2.58 1.27
N VAL A 88 -6.57 1.93 1.62
CA VAL A 88 -5.85 1.06 0.69
C VAL A 88 -6.74 -0.12 0.27
N LEU A 89 -7.42 -0.79 1.22
CA LEU A 89 -8.33 -1.89 0.87
C LEU A 89 -9.52 -1.40 0.03
N TYR A 90 -10.06 -0.23 0.34
CA TYR A 90 -11.10 0.40 -0.49
C TYR A 90 -10.62 0.62 -1.94
N HIS A 91 -9.41 1.17 -2.12
CA HIS A 91 -8.79 1.33 -3.44
C HIS A 91 -8.70 0.00 -4.20
N GLU A 92 -8.22 -1.06 -3.54
CA GLU A 92 -8.13 -2.39 -4.15
C GLU A 92 -9.53 -2.98 -4.43
N PHE A 93 -10.54 -2.68 -3.62
CA PHE A 93 -11.92 -3.08 -3.89
C PHE A 93 -12.53 -2.37 -5.10
N LEU A 94 -12.16 -1.14 -5.40
CA LEU A 94 -12.55 -0.50 -6.67
C LEU A 94 -12.01 -1.29 -7.87
N HIS A 95 -10.79 -1.78 -7.81
CA HIS A 95 -10.28 -2.73 -8.79
C HIS A 95 -11.11 -4.02 -8.79
N GLY A 96 -11.47 -4.49 -7.60
CA GLY A 96 -12.28 -5.69 -7.36
C GLY A 96 -13.66 -5.66 -8.03
N ILE A 97 -14.26 -4.50 -8.21
CA ILE A 97 -15.55 -4.31 -8.89
C ILE A 97 -15.41 -3.89 -10.36
N GLY A 98 -14.19 -3.96 -10.91
CA GLY A 98 -13.96 -3.85 -12.35
C GLY A 98 -13.27 -2.58 -12.85
N PHE A 99 -12.94 -1.62 -12.00
CA PHE A 99 -12.19 -0.43 -12.39
C PHE A 99 -10.70 -0.74 -12.47
N LYS A 100 -10.23 -1.22 -13.62
CA LYS A 100 -8.84 -1.67 -13.81
C LYS A 100 -7.83 -0.52 -13.86
N HIS A 101 -8.22 0.63 -14.40
CA HIS A 101 -7.37 1.77 -14.65
C HIS A 101 -7.69 2.91 -13.68
N HIS A 102 -6.67 3.68 -13.29
CA HIS A 102 -6.82 4.88 -12.47
C HIS A 102 -7.26 6.09 -13.31
N ASP A 103 -8.32 5.93 -14.11
CA ASP A 103 -8.93 6.97 -14.92
C ASP A 103 -9.72 7.98 -14.07
N SER A 104 -10.42 8.91 -14.73
CA SER A 104 -11.22 9.93 -14.06
C SER A 104 -12.35 9.35 -13.22
N ILE A 105 -13.00 8.28 -13.69
CA ILE A 105 -14.09 7.60 -12.98
C ILE A 105 -13.54 6.95 -11.70
N PHE A 106 -12.44 6.20 -11.83
CA PHE A 106 -11.76 5.61 -10.67
C PHE A 106 -11.39 6.67 -9.65
N ARG A 107 -10.74 7.77 -10.09
CA ARG A 107 -10.32 8.86 -9.20
C ARG A 107 -11.49 9.56 -8.52
N HIS A 108 -12.60 9.72 -9.22
CA HIS A 108 -13.83 10.25 -8.63
C HIS A 108 -14.35 9.33 -7.52
N LEU A 109 -14.48 8.03 -7.78
CA LEU A 109 -14.89 7.05 -6.78
C LEU A 109 -13.93 7.02 -5.59
N GLU A 110 -12.62 6.92 -5.86
CA GLU A 110 -11.57 6.92 -4.84
C GLU A 110 -11.65 8.17 -3.94
N SER A 111 -12.01 9.33 -4.51
CA SER A 111 -12.10 10.59 -3.76
C SER A 111 -13.24 10.64 -2.75
N ARG A 112 -14.23 9.77 -2.89
CA ARG A 112 -15.39 9.71 -1.97
C ARG A 112 -15.06 9.04 -0.63
N TRP A 113 -13.93 8.33 -0.53
CA TRP A 113 -13.50 7.80 0.77
C TRP A 113 -13.12 8.93 1.72
N PRO A 114 -13.65 8.95 2.96
CA PRO A 114 -13.45 10.05 3.90
C PRO A 114 -12.07 9.98 4.60
N LEU A 115 -11.01 10.06 3.83
CA LEU A 115 -9.64 10.18 4.34
C LEU A 115 -8.99 11.41 3.73
N GLU A 116 -8.80 12.44 4.54
CA GLU A 116 -8.07 13.63 4.14
C GLU A 116 -6.56 13.34 4.00
N HIS A 117 -5.89 14.13 3.19
CA HIS A 117 -4.44 14.05 3.00
C HIS A 117 -3.90 12.66 2.63
N ARG A 118 -4.73 11.77 2.04
CA ARG A 118 -4.35 10.37 1.70
C ARG A 118 -3.05 10.24 0.91
N LYS A 119 -2.73 11.19 0.02
CA LYS A 119 -1.44 11.20 -0.70
C LYS A 119 -0.26 11.42 0.23
N LYS A 120 -0.39 12.34 1.21
CA LYS A 120 0.64 12.62 2.22
C LYS A 120 0.83 11.40 3.13
N ILE A 121 -0.28 10.80 3.58
CA ILE A 121 -0.24 9.58 4.41
C ILE A 121 0.43 8.43 3.67
N GLY A 122 0.10 8.23 2.38
CA GLY A 122 0.75 7.22 1.54
C GLY A 122 2.26 7.44 1.41
N LEU A 123 2.69 8.69 1.24
CA LEU A 123 4.10 9.03 1.21
C LEU A 123 4.78 8.75 2.56
N GLN A 124 4.14 9.13 3.67
CA GLN A 124 4.63 8.83 5.03
C GLN A 124 4.76 7.33 5.27
N PHE A 125 3.78 6.53 4.83
CA PHE A 125 3.85 5.08 4.92
C PHE A 125 5.00 4.50 4.09
N THR A 126 5.20 4.98 2.86
CA THR A 126 6.36 4.59 2.03
C THR A 126 7.68 4.90 2.73
N MET A 127 7.83 6.09 3.29
CA MET A 127 9.04 6.50 4.03
C MET A 127 9.25 5.64 5.29
N TYR A 128 8.18 5.34 6.02
CA TYR A 128 8.20 4.43 7.16
C TYR A 128 8.73 3.04 6.75
N LEU A 129 8.19 2.46 5.65
CA LEU A 129 8.64 1.17 5.15
C LEU A 129 10.11 1.19 4.68
N GLN A 130 10.52 2.24 3.99
CA GLN A 130 11.90 2.41 3.55
C GLN A 130 12.85 2.48 4.74
N ARG A 131 12.52 3.28 5.77
CA ARG A 131 13.31 3.38 7.00
C ARG A 131 13.38 2.05 7.74
N LYS A 132 12.23 1.38 7.93
CA LYS A 132 12.14 0.10 8.65
C LYS A 132 12.95 -1.03 8.01
N ASN A 133 13.08 -1.02 6.68
CA ASN A 133 13.77 -2.06 5.92
C ASN A 133 15.19 -1.67 5.51
N ALA A 134 15.65 -0.48 5.87
CA ALA A 134 16.98 0.00 5.48
C ALA A 134 18.08 -0.55 6.40
N SER A 135 19.22 -0.89 5.82
CA SER A 135 20.46 -1.17 6.54
C SER A 135 21.44 0.01 6.50
N TRP A 136 21.16 0.98 5.63
CA TRP A 136 22.00 2.15 5.41
C TRP A 136 21.16 3.40 5.23
N GLN A 137 21.68 4.55 5.67
CA GLN A 137 21.19 5.85 5.23
C GLN A 137 22.29 6.61 4.52
N TRP A 138 21.92 7.31 3.47
CA TRP A 138 22.78 8.22 2.76
C TRP A 138 22.41 9.65 3.14
N ILE A 139 23.38 10.42 3.60
CA ILE A 139 23.16 11.74 4.17
C ILE A 139 23.82 12.78 3.28
N CYS A 140 23.15 13.88 3.02
CA CYS A 140 23.77 15.05 2.43
C CYS A 140 24.27 15.97 3.54
N SER A 141 25.57 16.25 3.58
CA SER A 141 26.19 17.13 4.59
C SER A 141 25.80 18.62 4.47
N GLN A 142 25.11 19.03 3.39
CA GLN A 142 24.71 20.42 3.20
C GLN A 142 23.22 20.70 3.45
N CYS A 143 22.33 19.72 3.21
CA CYS A 143 20.89 19.93 3.35
C CYS A 143 20.22 18.87 4.24
N ASP A 144 21.01 18.03 4.89
CA ASP A 144 20.58 16.99 5.82
C ASP A 144 19.52 16.01 5.27
N ILE A 145 19.36 15.95 3.94
CA ILE A 145 18.48 14.99 3.30
C ILE A 145 18.95 13.58 3.64
N LEU A 146 18.01 12.76 4.11
CA LEU A 146 18.22 11.33 4.43
C LEU A 146 17.59 10.47 3.35
N ILE A 147 18.34 9.48 2.85
CA ILE A 147 17.87 8.52 1.85
C ILE A 147 18.14 7.11 2.37
N PHE A 148 17.07 6.39 2.70
CA PHE A 148 17.15 5.02 3.24
C PHE A 148 17.43 4.00 2.14
N ARG A 149 18.42 3.10 2.37
CA ARG A 149 18.88 2.10 1.40
C ARG A 149 19.31 0.81 2.09
N ASN A 150 19.40 -0.28 1.30
CA ASN A 150 19.88 -1.58 1.78
C ASN A 150 21.40 -1.80 1.55
N LYS A 151 22.04 -0.82 0.90
CA LYS A 151 23.48 -0.88 0.57
C LYS A 151 24.10 0.50 0.70
N PRO A 152 25.39 0.60 1.02
CA PRO A 152 26.11 1.87 1.01
C PRO A 152 26.19 2.45 -0.40
N SER A 153 26.37 3.75 -0.49
CA SER A 153 26.57 4.49 -1.75
C SER A 153 27.98 4.25 -2.30
N GLY A 154 28.95 4.08 -1.41
CA GLY A 154 30.38 3.98 -1.74
C GLY A 154 30.89 5.24 -2.44
N GLY A 155 30.33 6.41 -2.12
CA GLY A 155 30.69 7.69 -2.74
C GLY A 155 30.22 7.87 -4.19
N LYS A 156 29.37 6.98 -4.72
CA LYS A 156 28.95 6.98 -6.14
C LYS A 156 27.78 7.91 -6.44
N TYR A 157 27.07 8.37 -5.40
CA TYR A 157 25.84 9.15 -5.58
C TYR A 157 25.98 10.55 -4.98
N ILE A 158 25.36 11.51 -5.65
CA ILE A 158 25.34 12.91 -5.25
C ILE A 158 23.92 13.36 -4.85
N CYS A 159 23.85 14.29 -3.95
CA CYS A 159 22.60 14.97 -3.61
C CYS A 159 22.04 15.70 -4.83
N LYS A 160 20.77 15.49 -5.15
CA LYS A 160 20.14 16.14 -6.31
C LYS A 160 20.05 17.66 -6.15
N ALA A 161 19.86 18.15 -4.93
CA ALA A 161 19.76 19.58 -4.63
C ALA A 161 21.13 20.26 -4.55
N CYS A 162 22.03 19.72 -3.70
CA CYS A 162 23.30 20.37 -3.36
C CYS A 162 24.48 19.97 -4.24
N LYS A 163 24.34 18.90 -5.06
CA LYS A 163 25.40 18.33 -5.91
C LYS A 163 26.63 17.81 -5.15
N THR A 164 26.52 17.65 -3.83
CA THR A 164 27.56 17.06 -2.97
C THR A 164 27.46 15.55 -2.92
N ILE A 165 28.58 14.88 -2.69
CA ILE A 165 28.61 13.41 -2.51
C ILE A 165 27.85 13.07 -1.23
N LEU A 166 27.00 12.03 -1.32
CA LEU A 166 26.27 11.51 -0.17
C LEU A 166 27.20 10.68 0.72
N ILE A 167 27.06 10.86 2.03
CA ILE A 167 27.81 10.15 3.06
C ILE A 167 27.01 8.92 3.49
N ASP A 168 27.67 7.77 3.62
CA ASP A 168 27.05 6.53 4.08
C ASP A 168 27.10 6.43 5.60
N GLU A 169 25.97 6.11 6.20
CA GLU A 169 25.87 5.74 7.60
C GLU A 169 25.12 4.41 7.71
N GLN A 170 25.72 3.47 8.43
CA GLN A 170 25.10 2.16 8.68
C GLN A 170 24.07 2.29 9.79
N LEU A 171 22.86 1.80 9.52
CA LEU A 171 21.81 1.66 10.52
C LEU A 171 21.96 0.30 11.19
N TYR A 172 22.17 0.31 12.50
CA TYR A 172 22.15 -0.92 13.28
C TYR A 172 20.69 -1.32 13.53
N PRO A 173 20.36 -2.62 13.45
CA PRO A 173 19.02 -3.12 13.74
C PRO A 173 18.64 -2.96 15.21
#